data_cea676ace879c851aa4335a367e87d9d
#
_entry.id   cea676ace879c851aa4335a367e87d9d
#
_cell.length_a   1.000
_cell.length_b   1.000
_cell.length_c   1.000
_cell.angle_alpha   90.00
_cell.angle_beta   90.00
_cell.angle_gamma   90.00
#
_symmetry.space_group_name_H-M   'P 1'
#
loop_
_entity.id
_entity.type
_entity.pdbx_description
1 polymer ?
#
loop_
_entity_poly.entity_id
_entity_poly.type
_entity_poly.pdbx_seq_one_letter_code
_entity_poly.pdbx_strand_id
1 'polypeptide(L)'
;IYIVGIRSCAPLASFLAFYFNLMFDNVRLLHTSSSSELFEQMVRIGKDDAIIGISFPRYSMRTLKALEFANNRNAKVITITDSVHSPMNLYSSCNLIADSDMASIVDSLVAPLSVINALIVALCMKKQKEVAGTLTMLEDIWDEYQVYENDEINYIDDSIKMRYPAIRYNRKDIDAKYANNKIYYGEDAICS
;
A
#
# COMPACT_ATOMS: atom_id res chain seq x y z
N ILE A 1 9.94 -8.42 -1.39
CA ILE A 1 9.33 -7.35 -2.19
C ILE A 1 10.07 -6.05 -1.88
N TYR A 2 10.53 -5.34 -2.93
CA TYR A 2 11.15 -4.03 -2.82
C TYR A 2 10.18 -2.97 -3.30
N ILE A 3 10.13 -1.81 -2.63
CA ILE A 3 9.25 -0.70 -3.01
C ILE A 3 10.09 0.57 -3.09
N VAL A 4 9.97 1.29 -4.20
CA VAL A 4 10.71 2.52 -4.44
C VAL A 4 9.80 3.62 -4.99
N GLY A 5 9.82 4.77 -4.33
CA GLY A 5 9.22 6.02 -4.78
C GLY A 5 10.06 7.17 -4.25
N ILE A 6 10.33 8.17 -5.09
CA ILE A 6 11.27 9.25 -4.77
C ILE A 6 10.56 10.60 -4.83
N ARG A 7 10.94 11.53 -3.94
CA ARG A 7 10.39 12.89 -3.81
C ARG A 7 8.87 12.82 -3.53
N SER A 8 8.03 13.43 -4.39
CA SER A 8 6.56 13.41 -4.24
C SER A 8 5.95 12.01 -4.21
N CYS A 9 6.62 11.01 -4.77
CA CYS A 9 6.18 9.61 -4.75
C CYS A 9 6.61 8.83 -3.48
N ALA A 10 7.50 9.39 -2.65
CA ALA A 10 7.95 8.71 -1.43
C ALA A 10 6.81 8.45 -0.42
N PRO A 11 5.85 9.36 -0.18
CA PRO A 11 4.68 9.07 0.65
C PRO A 11 3.85 7.90 0.14
N LEU A 12 3.66 7.78 -1.18
CA LEU A 12 2.92 6.66 -1.78
C LEU A 12 3.65 5.32 -1.57
N ALA A 13 4.97 5.32 -1.73
CA ALA A 13 5.79 4.14 -1.50
C ALA A 13 5.75 3.73 -0.02
N SER A 14 5.81 4.69 0.90
CA SER A 14 5.71 4.44 2.34
C SER A 14 4.34 3.91 2.74
N PHE A 15 3.27 4.47 2.19
CA PHE A 15 1.91 3.99 2.41
C PHE A 15 1.72 2.55 1.93
N LEU A 16 2.18 2.25 0.72
CA LEU A 16 2.13 0.89 0.17
C LEU A 16 2.95 -0.09 1.03
N ALA A 17 4.16 0.30 1.43
CA ALA A 17 5.04 -0.52 2.25
C ALA A 17 4.42 -0.84 3.62
N PHE A 18 3.75 0.14 4.24
CA PHE A 18 3.05 -0.06 5.50
C PHE A 18 2.04 -1.22 5.41
N TYR A 19 1.12 -1.16 4.45
CA TYR A 19 0.12 -2.22 4.30
C TYR A 19 0.71 -3.55 3.80
N PHE A 20 1.75 -3.50 2.98
CA PHE A 20 2.41 -4.72 2.52
C PHE A 20 3.11 -5.47 3.65
N ASN A 21 3.67 -4.77 4.64
CA ASN A 21 4.24 -5.42 5.83
C ASN A 21 3.20 -6.15 6.69
N LEU A 22 1.91 -5.82 6.56
CA LEU A 22 0.84 -6.60 7.20
C LEU A 22 0.49 -7.90 6.45
N MET A 23 0.90 -8.01 5.18
CA MET A 23 0.53 -9.09 4.28
C MET A 23 1.70 -10.00 3.89
N PHE A 24 2.93 -9.51 3.98
CA PHE A 24 4.13 -10.17 3.49
C PHE A 24 5.29 -10.02 4.48
N ASP A 25 6.02 -11.10 4.70
CA ASP A 25 7.13 -11.13 5.69
C ASP A 25 8.37 -10.35 5.24
N ASN A 26 8.57 -10.15 3.94
CA ASN A 26 9.80 -9.60 3.36
C ASN A 26 9.52 -8.38 2.48
N VAL A 27 9.15 -7.27 3.09
CA VAL A 27 8.94 -5.99 2.40
C VAL A 27 10.08 -5.03 2.76
N ARG A 28 10.67 -4.41 1.74
CA ARG A 28 11.73 -3.42 1.89
C ARG A 28 11.38 -2.13 1.17
N LEU A 29 11.11 -1.10 1.95
CA LEU A 29 11.03 0.27 1.42
C LEU A 29 12.45 0.78 1.17
N LEU A 30 12.77 1.11 -0.08
CA LEU A 30 14.09 1.61 -0.45
C LEU A 30 14.21 3.10 -0.10
N HIS A 31 15.14 3.40 0.79
CA HIS A 31 15.50 4.77 1.13
C HIS A 31 16.54 5.31 0.13
N THR A 32 16.35 6.53 -0.32
CA THR A 32 17.06 7.05 -1.49
C THR A 32 17.79 8.37 -1.22
N SER A 33 18.57 8.43 -0.15
CA SER A 33 19.45 9.57 0.12
C SER A 33 20.54 9.73 -0.95
N SER A 34 21.09 8.61 -1.43
CA SER A 34 22.06 8.56 -2.54
C SER A 34 21.81 7.43 -3.52
N SER A 35 22.42 7.50 -4.71
CA SER A 35 22.30 6.42 -5.70
C SER A 35 23.09 5.18 -5.29
N SER A 36 24.24 5.33 -4.61
CA SER A 36 25.03 4.22 -4.11
C SER A 36 24.28 3.42 -3.07
N GLU A 37 23.69 4.09 -2.09
CA GLU A 37 22.89 3.48 -1.04
C GLU A 37 21.67 2.70 -1.61
N LEU A 38 21.05 3.21 -2.65
CA LEU A 38 19.96 2.52 -3.34
C LEU A 38 20.40 1.14 -3.85
N PHE A 39 21.53 1.05 -4.54
CA PHE A 39 22.07 -0.22 -5.07
C PHE A 39 22.57 -1.15 -3.95
N GLU A 40 23.15 -0.61 -2.89
CA GLU A 40 23.55 -1.39 -1.71
C GLU A 40 22.35 -2.10 -1.09
N GLN A 41 21.20 -1.41 -0.95
CA GLN A 41 19.97 -2.01 -0.45
C GLN A 41 19.41 -3.09 -1.38
N MET A 42 19.71 -3.01 -2.68
CA MET A 42 19.20 -3.92 -3.72
C MET A 42 20.22 -5.00 -4.13
N VAL A 43 21.40 -5.06 -3.54
CA VAL A 43 22.49 -5.94 -3.97
C VAL A 43 22.09 -7.41 -4.10
N ARG A 44 21.13 -7.88 -3.30
CA ARG A 44 20.66 -9.27 -3.25
C ARG A 44 19.39 -9.54 -4.05
N ILE A 45 18.84 -8.52 -4.76
CA ILE A 45 17.64 -8.71 -5.57
C ILE A 45 17.87 -9.76 -6.66
N GLY A 46 16.91 -10.62 -6.92
CA GLY A 46 17.01 -11.70 -7.88
C GLY A 46 15.66 -12.18 -8.39
N LYS A 47 15.67 -13.31 -9.10
CA LYS A 47 14.52 -13.87 -9.85
C LYS A 47 13.28 -14.16 -8.99
N ASP A 48 13.45 -14.42 -7.72
CA ASP A 48 12.36 -14.75 -6.79
C ASP A 48 11.81 -13.49 -6.10
N ASP A 49 12.36 -12.32 -6.42
CA ASP A 49 11.96 -11.04 -5.88
C ASP A 49 11.04 -10.27 -6.83
N ALA A 50 10.33 -9.30 -6.25
CA ALA A 50 9.59 -8.29 -6.98
C ALA A 50 9.98 -6.89 -6.52
N ILE A 51 10.02 -5.94 -7.46
CA ILE A 51 10.16 -4.53 -7.17
C ILE A 51 8.95 -3.76 -7.67
N ILE A 52 8.44 -2.85 -6.85
CA ILE A 52 7.37 -1.92 -7.21
C ILE A 52 7.96 -0.51 -7.27
N GLY A 53 7.99 0.06 -8.47
CA GLY A 53 8.43 1.43 -8.70
C GLY A 53 7.27 2.39 -8.89
N ILE A 54 7.28 3.49 -8.16
CA ILE A 54 6.26 4.55 -8.24
C ILE A 54 6.92 5.82 -8.75
N SER A 55 6.51 6.30 -9.92
CA SER A 55 7.00 7.58 -10.46
C SER A 55 6.05 8.12 -11.53
N PHE A 56 5.88 9.44 -11.53
CA PHE A 56 5.01 10.20 -12.42
C PHE A 56 5.83 11.22 -13.22
N PRO A 57 5.26 12.00 -14.14
CA PRO A 57 5.97 12.94 -15.00
C PRO A 57 7.03 13.78 -14.27
N ARG A 58 8.13 14.06 -14.94
CA ARG A 58 9.46 14.36 -14.43
C ARG A 58 10.07 13.16 -13.69
N TYR A 59 9.86 11.98 -14.29
CA TYR A 59 10.28 10.67 -13.76
C TYR A 59 11.67 10.69 -13.14
N SER A 60 11.77 10.06 -11.96
CA SER A 60 13.03 9.98 -11.26
C SER A 60 14.01 9.03 -11.93
N MET A 61 15.18 9.52 -12.35
CA MET A 61 16.26 8.69 -12.88
C MET A 61 16.74 7.63 -11.89
N ARG A 62 16.65 7.88 -10.59
CA ARG A 62 17.01 6.88 -9.57
C ARG A 62 16.00 5.73 -9.56
N THR A 63 14.70 6.03 -9.68
CA THR A 63 13.67 5.00 -9.79
C THR A 63 13.88 4.18 -11.06
N LEU A 64 14.10 4.82 -12.22
CA LEU A 64 14.37 4.12 -13.47
C LEU A 64 15.57 3.19 -13.37
N LYS A 65 16.70 3.65 -12.82
CA LYS A 65 17.91 2.84 -12.62
C LYS A 65 17.68 1.66 -11.64
N ALA A 66 16.85 1.86 -10.62
CA ALA A 66 16.49 0.76 -9.73
C ALA A 66 15.69 -0.32 -10.45
N LEU A 67 14.73 0.07 -11.30
CA LEU A 67 13.93 -0.87 -12.09
C LEU A 67 14.79 -1.59 -13.15
N GLU A 68 15.67 -0.88 -13.84
CA GLU A 68 16.64 -1.44 -14.77
C GLU A 68 17.52 -2.49 -14.08
N PHE A 69 18.09 -2.13 -12.92
CA PHE A 69 18.94 -3.04 -12.14
C PHE A 69 18.19 -4.30 -11.73
N ALA A 70 16.95 -4.17 -11.25
CA ALA A 70 16.12 -5.29 -10.86
C ALA A 70 15.76 -6.20 -12.05
N ASN A 71 15.39 -5.59 -13.19
CA ASN A 71 15.11 -6.32 -14.43
C ASN A 71 16.32 -7.12 -14.91
N ASN A 72 17.52 -6.53 -14.89
CA ASN A 72 18.77 -7.20 -15.25
C ASN A 72 19.14 -8.36 -14.31
N ARG A 73 18.54 -8.41 -13.11
CA ARG A 73 18.65 -9.50 -12.13
C ARG A 73 17.52 -10.51 -12.23
N ASN A 74 16.66 -10.41 -13.25
CA ASN A 74 15.47 -11.24 -13.48
C ASN A 74 14.39 -11.14 -12.39
N ALA A 75 14.40 -10.09 -11.58
CA ALA A 75 13.32 -9.80 -10.64
C ALA A 75 12.05 -9.36 -11.40
N LYS A 76 10.88 -9.59 -10.80
CA LYS A 76 9.62 -9.09 -11.36
C LYS A 76 9.51 -7.59 -11.10
N VAL A 77 9.30 -6.83 -12.17
CA VAL A 77 9.18 -5.36 -12.08
C VAL A 77 7.73 -4.95 -12.28
N ILE A 78 7.18 -4.26 -11.30
CA ILE A 78 5.83 -3.69 -11.31
C ILE A 78 5.98 -2.17 -11.26
N THR A 79 5.22 -1.45 -12.07
CA THR A 79 5.23 0.02 -12.06
C THR A 79 3.86 0.59 -11.75
N ILE A 80 3.86 1.70 -11.01
CA ILE A 80 2.70 2.58 -10.83
C ILE A 80 3.08 3.92 -11.42
N THR A 81 2.44 4.31 -12.52
CA THR A 81 2.80 5.48 -13.32
C THR A 81 1.57 6.06 -14.03
N ASP A 82 1.72 7.17 -14.72
CA ASP A 82 0.63 7.90 -15.36
C ASP A 82 0.19 7.35 -16.72
N SER A 83 1.08 6.71 -17.45
CA SER A 83 0.85 6.40 -18.86
C SER A 83 1.50 5.09 -19.30
N VAL A 84 0.90 4.44 -20.28
CA VAL A 84 1.50 3.29 -20.99
C VAL A 84 2.79 3.67 -21.74
N HIS A 85 3.01 4.95 -22.01
CA HIS A 85 4.21 5.48 -22.66
C HIS A 85 5.28 5.92 -21.67
N SER A 86 5.07 5.72 -20.37
CA SER A 86 6.05 6.04 -19.35
C SER A 86 7.37 5.28 -19.59
N PRO A 87 8.54 5.93 -19.41
CA PRO A 87 9.83 5.27 -19.54
C PRO A 87 10.04 4.13 -18.53
N MET A 88 9.26 4.11 -17.45
CA MET A 88 9.28 3.02 -16.47
C MET A 88 8.83 1.69 -17.06
N ASN A 89 7.96 1.74 -18.06
CA ASN A 89 7.40 0.56 -18.70
C ASN A 89 8.40 -0.24 -19.55
N LEU A 90 9.56 0.34 -19.85
CA LEU A 90 10.65 -0.35 -20.54
C LEU A 90 11.17 -1.57 -19.78
N TYR A 91 11.09 -1.54 -18.46
CA TYR A 91 11.64 -2.58 -17.59
C TYR A 91 10.56 -3.42 -16.90
N SER A 92 9.28 -3.05 -17.05
CA SER A 92 8.20 -3.62 -16.24
C SER A 92 7.59 -4.88 -16.85
N SER A 93 7.22 -5.78 -15.95
CA SER A 93 6.41 -6.96 -16.27
C SER A 93 4.91 -6.69 -16.13
N CYS A 94 4.54 -5.68 -15.34
CA CYS A 94 3.16 -5.29 -15.06
C CYS A 94 3.08 -3.79 -14.74
N ASN A 95 2.13 -3.11 -15.36
CA ASN A 95 1.95 -1.67 -15.23
C ASN A 95 0.57 -1.36 -14.64
N LEU A 96 0.53 -0.59 -13.57
CA LEU A 96 -0.66 0.01 -13.02
C LEU A 96 -0.68 1.49 -13.42
N ILE A 97 -1.68 1.89 -14.17
CA ILE A 97 -1.78 3.25 -14.69
C ILE A 97 -2.74 4.05 -13.82
N ALA A 98 -2.26 5.20 -13.38
CA ALA A 98 -3.04 6.18 -12.62
C ALA A 98 -2.77 7.57 -13.19
N ASP A 99 -3.80 8.22 -13.68
CA ASP A 99 -3.68 9.58 -14.21
C ASP A 99 -3.23 10.55 -13.11
N SER A 100 -2.27 11.40 -13.41
CA SER A 100 -1.72 12.38 -12.47
C SER A 100 -1.57 13.76 -13.13
N ASP A 101 -2.65 14.22 -13.78
CA ASP A 101 -2.67 15.54 -14.39
C ASP A 101 -2.39 16.64 -13.36
N MET A 102 -1.41 17.45 -13.69
CA MET A 102 -1.02 18.62 -12.89
C MET A 102 -1.89 19.83 -13.30
N ALA A 103 -2.89 20.14 -12.47
CA ALA A 103 -3.63 21.39 -12.62
C ALA A 103 -2.88 22.63 -12.08
N SER A 104 -1.76 22.42 -11.35
CA SER A 104 -0.96 23.48 -10.72
C SER A 104 0.49 23.01 -10.48
N ILE A 105 1.22 23.65 -9.57
CA ILE A 105 2.56 23.22 -9.12
C ILE A 105 2.54 21.93 -8.29
N VAL A 106 1.36 21.47 -7.90
CA VAL A 106 1.18 20.26 -7.05
C VAL A 106 0.78 19.08 -7.93
N ASP A 107 1.56 18.02 -7.87
CA ASP A 107 1.20 16.73 -8.45
C ASP A 107 0.01 16.14 -7.69
N SER A 108 -1.10 15.83 -8.36
CA SER A 108 -2.22 15.16 -7.71
C SER A 108 -1.86 13.71 -7.41
N LEU A 109 -1.89 13.34 -6.13
CA LEU A 109 -1.66 11.95 -5.69
C LEU A 109 -2.97 11.17 -5.48
N VAL A 110 -4.13 11.75 -5.79
CA VAL A 110 -5.45 11.15 -5.52
C VAL A 110 -5.65 9.86 -6.33
N ALA A 111 -5.50 9.93 -7.66
CA ALA A 111 -5.66 8.74 -8.49
C ALA A 111 -4.56 7.70 -8.24
N PRO A 112 -3.27 8.04 -8.12
CA PRO A 112 -2.23 7.11 -7.67
C PRO A 112 -2.55 6.41 -6.35
N LEU A 113 -3.01 7.15 -5.35
CA LEU A 113 -3.38 6.58 -4.05
C LEU A 113 -4.59 5.66 -4.18
N SER A 114 -5.58 6.00 -5.01
CA SER A 114 -6.75 5.14 -5.28
C SER A 114 -6.35 3.81 -5.91
N VAL A 115 -5.41 3.82 -6.86
CA VAL A 115 -4.86 2.59 -7.48
C VAL A 115 -4.11 1.75 -6.44
N ILE A 116 -3.33 2.38 -5.57
CA ILE A 116 -2.63 1.69 -4.48
C ILE A 116 -3.62 1.07 -3.50
N ASN A 117 -4.68 1.78 -3.10
CA ASN A 117 -5.74 1.24 -2.25
C ASN A 117 -6.43 0.03 -2.89
N ALA A 118 -6.77 0.12 -4.17
CA ALA A 118 -7.37 -0.99 -4.90
C ALA A 118 -6.43 -2.23 -4.95
N LEU A 119 -5.13 -2.01 -5.16
CA LEU A 119 -4.12 -3.07 -5.12
C LEU A 119 -4.06 -3.74 -3.74
N ILE A 120 -4.01 -2.94 -2.67
CA ILE A 120 -3.98 -3.43 -1.29
C ILE A 120 -5.24 -4.28 -1.01
N VAL A 121 -6.42 -3.76 -1.33
CA VAL A 121 -7.69 -4.47 -1.11
C VAL A 121 -7.73 -5.78 -1.90
N ALA A 122 -7.35 -5.77 -3.17
CA ALA A 122 -7.32 -6.99 -3.99
C ALA A 122 -6.38 -8.06 -3.42
N LEU A 123 -5.21 -7.66 -2.90
CA LEU A 123 -4.26 -8.57 -2.26
C LEU A 123 -4.77 -9.07 -0.90
N CYS A 124 -5.37 -8.20 -0.09
CA CYS A 124 -6.02 -8.60 1.16
C CYS A 124 -7.12 -9.65 0.93
N MET A 125 -7.96 -9.45 -0.07
CA MET A 125 -8.99 -10.44 -0.43
C MET A 125 -8.38 -11.78 -0.85
N LYS A 126 -7.27 -11.76 -1.56
CA LYS A 126 -6.57 -12.97 -2.01
C LYS A 126 -5.86 -13.70 -0.86
N LYS A 127 -5.34 -12.97 0.12
CA LYS A 127 -4.58 -13.49 1.28
C LYS A 127 -5.35 -13.37 2.61
N GLN A 128 -6.66 -13.43 2.55
CA GLN A 128 -7.55 -13.13 3.68
C GLN A 128 -7.20 -13.86 4.98
N LYS A 129 -6.85 -15.16 4.89
CA LYS A 129 -6.53 -15.97 6.08
C LYS A 129 -5.22 -15.53 6.75
N GLU A 130 -4.20 -15.24 5.94
CA GLU A 130 -2.88 -14.81 6.41
C GLU A 130 -2.97 -13.42 7.05
N VAL A 131 -3.67 -12.50 6.37
CA VAL A 131 -3.88 -11.13 6.87
C VAL A 131 -4.68 -11.14 8.18
N ALA A 132 -5.75 -11.95 8.27
CA ALA A 132 -6.54 -12.07 9.49
C ALA A 132 -5.69 -12.58 10.67
N GLY A 133 -4.83 -13.57 10.44
CA GLY A 133 -3.90 -14.06 11.46
C GLY A 133 -2.91 -12.99 11.95
N THR A 134 -2.33 -12.22 11.03
CA THR A 134 -1.43 -11.12 11.36
C THR A 134 -2.15 -10.02 12.17
N LEU A 135 -3.36 -9.65 11.77
CA LEU A 135 -4.14 -8.64 12.48
C LEU A 135 -4.52 -9.10 13.90
N THR A 136 -4.92 -10.37 14.07
CA THR A 136 -5.21 -10.90 15.42
C THR A 136 -3.98 -10.84 16.32
N MET A 137 -2.81 -11.22 15.80
CA MET A 137 -1.55 -11.14 16.56
C MET A 137 -1.21 -9.69 16.93
N LEU A 138 -1.45 -8.74 16.03
CA LEU A 138 -1.21 -7.32 16.30
C LEU A 138 -2.18 -6.77 17.36
N GLU A 139 -3.46 -7.14 17.32
CA GLU A 139 -4.43 -6.77 18.35
C GLU A 139 -4.00 -7.26 19.73
N ASP A 140 -3.56 -8.52 19.84
CA ASP A 140 -3.05 -9.07 21.10
C ASP A 140 -1.82 -8.29 21.62
N ILE A 141 -0.90 -7.90 20.73
CA ILE A 141 0.28 -7.08 21.08
C ILE A 141 -0.17 -5.65 21.50
N TRP A 142 -1.07 -5.03 20.78
CA TRP A 142 -1.55 -3.69 21.11
C TRP A 142 -2.27 -3.65 22.45
N ASP A 143 -3.04 -4.68 22.78
CA ASP A 143 -3.69 -4.84 24.09
C ASP A 143 -2.63 -5.03 25.19
N GLU A 144 -1.63 -5.90 24.99
CA GLU A 144 -0.57 -6.17 25.97
C GLU A 144 0.27 -4.92 26.27
N TYR A 145 0.60 -4.14 25.24
CA TYR A 145 1.45 -2.95 25.37
C TYR A 145 0.69 -1.65 25.51
N GLN A 146 -0.66 -1.70 25.59
CA GLN A 146 -1.52 -0.54 25.73
C GLN A 146 -1.25 0.55 24.67
N VAL A 147 -1.06 0.14 23.41
CA VAL A 147 -0.72 1.02 22.30
C VAL A 147 -1.86 1.98 21.98
N TYR A 148 -3.10 1.56 22.19
CA TYR A 148 -4.30 2.38 22.01
C TYR A 148 -5.05 2.50 23.34
N GLU A 149 -5.43 3.72 23.74
CA GLU A 149 -6.28 3.94 24.88
C GLU A 149 -7.70 3.44 24.57
N ASN A 150 -8.11 2.35 25.24
CA ASN A 150 -9.45 1.78 25.07
C ASN A 150 -10.55 2.62 25.71
N ASP A 151 -10.22 3.57 26.59
CA ASP A 151 -11.19 4.26 27.45
C ASP A 151 -11.74 5.57 26.86
N GLU A 152 -11.03 6.25 25.93
CA GLU A 152 -11.52 7.53 25.38
C GLU A 152 -12.73 7.40 24.46
N ILE A 153 -12.95 6.22 23.86
CA ILE A 153 -14.13 6.00 22.99
C ILE A 153 -15.44 6.01 23.77
N ASN A 154 -15.40 5.78 25.08
CA ASN A 154 -16.61 5.83 25.92
C ASN A 154 -17.12 7.24 26.20
N TYR A 155 -16.29 8.28 25.98
CA TYR A 155 -16.69 9.68 26.12
C TYR A 155 -17.13 10.34 24.80
N ILE A 156 -17.05 9.63 23.68
CA ILE A 156 -17.62 10.13 22.43
C ILE A 156 -19.15 10.04 22.56
N ASP A 157 -19.77 11.21 22.62
CA ASP A 157 -21.22 11.41 22.67
C ASP A 157 -21.96 10.44 21.72
N ASP A 158 -23.05 9.87 22.18
CA ASP A 158 -23.86 8.92 21.40
C ASP A 158 -24.35 9.51 20.07
N SER A 159 -24.39 10.84 19.94
CA SER A 159 -24.63 11.54 18.67
C SER A 159 -23.58 11.30 17.60
N ILE A 160 -22.30 11.11 17.98
CA ILE A 160 -21.19 10.78 17.08
C ILE A 160 -21.21 9.29 16.73
N LYS A 161 -21.58 8.43 17.67
CA LYS A 161 -21.76 6.99 17.44
C LYS A 161 -22.85 6.70 16.40
N MET A 162 -23.89 7.53 16.33
CA MET A 162 -24.94 7.44 15.32
C MET A 162 -24.49 7.90 13.94
N ARG A 163 -23.55 8.86 13.87
CA ARG A 163 -23.08 9.46 12.62
C ARG A 163 -22.02 8.62 11.89
N TYR A 164 -21.30 7.77 12.61
CA TYR A 164 -20.21 6.93 12.10
C TYR A 164 -20.30 5.49 12.64
N PRO A 165 -21.30 4.70 12.24
CA PRO A 165 -21.50 3.33 12.75
C PRO A 165 -20.32 2.37 12.39
N ALA A 166 -19.45 2.76 11.44
CA ALA A 166 -18.29 1.97 11.03
C ALA A 166 -17.10 2.00 12.02
N ILE A 167 -17.12 2.90 13.02
CA ILE A 167 -16.02 3.02 14.01
C ILE A 167 -16.12 1.97 15.15
N ARG A 168 -17.22 1.24 15.22
CA ARG A 168 -17.38 0.15 16.18
C ARG A 168 -16.89 -1.17 15.60
N TYR A 169 -15.60 -1.38 15.56
CA TYR A 169 -15.08 -2.74 15.48
C TYR A 169 -14.83 -3.29 16.89
N ASN A 170 -15.88 -3.85 17.50
CA ASN A 170 -15.69 -4.69 18.66
C ASN A 170 -15.13 -6.03 18.17
N ARG A 171 -14.16 -6.61 18.88
CA ARG A 171 -13.54 -7.93 18.61
C ARG A 171 -14.58 -9.00 18.22
N LYS A 172 -15.74 -9.02 18.91
CA LYS A 172 -16.86 -9.95 18.63
C LYS A 172 -17.50 -9.74 17.25
N ASP A 173 -17.46 -8.51 16.71
CA ASP A 173 -18.06 -8.21 15.40
C ASP A 173 -17.11 -8.56 14.26
N ILE A 174 -15.80 -8.52 14.51
CA ILE A 174 -14.77 -8.97 13.56
C ILE A 174 -14.86 -10.48 13.41
N ASP A 175 -14.87 -11.22 14.52
CA ASP A 175 -14.99 -12.68 14.52
C ASP A 175 -16.28 -13.16 13.85
N ALA A 176 -17.41 -12.49 14.08
CA ALA A 176 -18.69 -12.83 13.47
C ALA A 176 -18.74 -12.53 11.96
N LYS A 177 -18.15 -11.41 11.51
CA LYS A 177 -18.07 -11.04 10.08
C LYS A 177 -17.15 -11.96 9.29
N TYR A 178 -15.98 -12.31 9.84
CA TYR A 178 -15.03 -13.19 9.16
C TYR A 178 -15.44 -14.66 9.21
N ALA A 179 -16.09 -15.12 10.29
CA ALA A 179 -16.61 -16.48 10.39
C ALA A 179 -17.75 -16.77 9.39
N ASN A 180 -18.54 -15.77 9.03
CA ASN A 180 -19.70 -15.95 8.13
C ASN A 180 -19.45 -15.66 6.65
N ASN A 181 -18.22 -15.30 6.23
CA ASN A 181 -17.84 -15.03 4.83
C ASN A 181 -18.76 -14.01 4.09
N LYS A 182 -19.45 -13.13 4.84
CA LYS A 182 -20.35 -12.11 4.29
C LYS A 182 -19.71 -10.73 4.44
N ILE A 183 -18.97 -10.33 3.41
CA ILE A 183 -18.64 -8.91 3.22
C ILE A 183 -19.92 -8.24 2.72
N TYR A 184 -20.60 -7.52 3.59
CA TYR A 184 -21.69 -6.63 3.16
C TYR A 184 -21.07 -5.39 2.54
N TYR A 185 -21.05 -5.32 1.23
CA TYR A 185 -21.08 -4.02 0.54
C TYR A 185 -22.47 -3.45 0.80
N GLY A 186 -22.55 -2.33 1.49
CA GLY A 186 -23.82 -1.62 1.63
C GLY A 186 -24.32 -1.22 0.23
N GLU A 187 -25.46 -1.78 -0.17
CA GLU A 187 -26.11 -1.48 -1.44
C GLU A 187 -26.68 -0.05 -1.52
N ASP A 188 -26.53 0.77 -0.47
CA ASP A 188 -27.17 2.08 -0.37
C ASP A 188 -26.27 3.29 -0.70
N ALA A 189 -25.09 3.07 -1.32
CA ALA A 189 -24.17 4.16 -1.64
C ALA A 189 -24.16 4.60 -3.12
N ILE A 190 -25.09 4.11 -3.95
CA ILE A 190 -25.21 4.56 -5.33
C ILE A 190 -26.68 4.89 -5.59
N CYS A 191 -27.07 6.12 -5.38
CA CYS A 191 -28.13 6.88 -6.04
C CYS A 191 -28.64 8.03 -5.16
N SER A 192 -28.04 9.19 -5.32
CA SER A 192 -28.74 10.49 -5.45
C SER A 192 -27.74 11.58 -5.75
#